data_2e3d83329d3c8e7ae832604704e1846f
#
_entry.id   2e3d83329d3c8e7ae832604704e1846f
#
_cell.length_a   1.000
_cell.length_b   1.000
_cell.length_c   1.000
_cell.angle_alpha   90.00
_cell.angle_beta   90.00
_cell.angle_gamma   90.00
#
_symmetry.space_group_name_H-M   'P 1'
#
loop_
_entity.id
_entity.type
_entity.pdbx_description
1 polymer ?
#
loop_
_entity_poly.entity_id
_entity_poly.type
_entity_poly.pdbx_seq_one_letter_code
_entity_poly.pdbx_strand_id
1 'polypeptide(L)'
;MKHYDEKQMQENILYLEALSEQYPNIQSAAAEMINLHAILDLPKGTEHFLSDIHGEHEAFRHILNNASGSIREKIDDLFSNTLTSEQRAELATLIYYPKEKLSVYKSEITDIEEWYRLTLIRLLAICRHISSKYTRSKVRKTLPKHYAYIIEELMFGDSGKKDRETYHENILHTIIEAGQADVFILSLCDTIKRLIVDKLHIVGDIFDRGARPDIVLDDLMMHHGVDIQWGNHDILWMGAASGSMACIAAALNNAFSYGNLDTIEVGYGISLRDLSLFAKDVYGGGNVERFMPKGPFADSPYTSNDPLLVADMHKAIAVILFKLEGQLVSRNPNFNMSDRRLLDKIDFENATVTVGEKKYPISDTFFPTVDHDYPYELTKTEKRVMEQLKNAFMASEKLKRHIDFLFAKGGMYKCCNNNLLLH
;
A
#
# COMPACT_ATOMS: atom_id res chain seq x y z
N MET A 1 -7.86 -40.49 2.61
CA MET A 1 -7.52 -40.15 4.02
C MET A 1 -6.16 -40.76 4.34
N LYS A 2 -5.20 -39.95 4.85
CA LYS A 2 -3.99 -40.50 5.43
C LYS A 2 -4.38 -41.18 6.75
N HIS A 3 -4.13 -42.49 6.86
CA HIS A 3 -4.23 -43.17 8.14
C HIS A 3 -2.95 -42.89 8.93
N TYR A 4 -3.10 -42.28 10.09
CA TYR A 4 -2.03 -42.11 11.06
C TYR A 4 -1.88 -43.43 11.86
N ASP A 5 -0.66 -43.91 12.01
CA ASP A 5 -0.35 -45.00 12.93
C ASP A 5 -0.25 -44.46 14.38
N GLU A 6 -0.18 -45.35 15.36
CA GLU A 6 -0.12 -45.00 16.79
C GLU A 6 1.08 -44.11 17.13
N LYS A 7 2.23 -44.30 16.46
CA LYS A 7 3.42 -43.49 16.65
C LYS A 7 3.25 -42.08 16.09
N GLN A 8 2.66 -41.92 14.92
CA GLN A 8 2.34 -40.63 14.32
C GLN A 8 1.29 -39.85 15.15
N MET A 9 0.35 -40.57 15.78
CA MET A 9 -0.62 -39.94 16.68
C MET A 9 0.06 -39.42 17.95
N GLN A 10 0.99 -40.17 18.55
CA GLN A 10 1.77 -39.72 19.70
C GLN A 10 2.70 -38.54 19.38
N GLU A 11 3.35 -38.54 18.23
CA GLU A 11 4.19 -37.42 17.78
C GLU A 11 3.39 -36.12 17.58
N ASN A 12 2.09 -36.22 17.30
CA ASN A 12 1.21 -35.08 17.05
C ASN A 12 0.20 -34.83 18.16
N ILE A 13 0.37 -35.41 19.35
CA ILE A 13 -0.64 -35.38 20.43
C ILE A 13 -1.06 -33.96 20.81
N LEU A 14 -0.10 -33.03 20.99
CA LEU A 14 -0.41 -31.63 21.33
C LEU A 14 -1.22 -30.92 20.25
N TYR A 15 -0.93 -31.22 18.99
CA TYR A 15 -1.70 -30.66 17.87
C TYR A 15 -3.11 -31.25 17.81
N LEU A 16 -3.28 -32.53 18.07
CA LEU A 16 -4.57 -33.21 18.12
C LEU A 16 -5.39 -32.73 19.33
N GLU A 17 -4.76 -32.47 20.46
CA GLU A 17 -5.41 -31.86 21.65
C GLU A 17 -5.94 -30.46 21.32
N ALA A 18 -5.14 -29.60 20.70
CA ALA A 18 -5.57 -28.27 20.26
C ALA A 18 -6.71 -28.33 19.24
N LEU A 19 -6.68 -29.30 18.30
CA LEU A 19 -7.80 -29.53 17.39
C LEU A 19 -9.06 -30.03 18.10
N SER A 20 -8.92 -30.85 19.14
CA SER A 20 -10.07 -31.36 19.89
C SER A 20 -10.81 -30.27 20.69
N GLU A 21 -10.13 -29.20 21.10
CA GLU A 21 -10.78 -28.03 21.67
C GLU A 21 -11.70 -27.30 20.65
N GLN A 22 -11.24 -27.22 19.40
CA GLN A 22 -11.99 -26.60 18.31
C GLN A 22 -13.09 -27.53 17.75
N TYR A 23 -12.84 -28.83 17.69
CA TYR A 23 -13.74 -29.86 17.16
C TYR A 23 -13.99 -30.95 18.21
N PRO A 24 -14.81 -30.67 19.21
CA PRO A 24 -14.92 -31.54 20.40
C PRO A 24 -15.64 -32.91 20.17
N ASN A 25 -16.19 -33.12 18.99
CA ASN A 25 -16.82 -34.38 18.63
C ASN A 25 -16.68 -34.71 17.15
N ILE A 26 -16.95 -35.98 16.79
CA ILE A 26 -16.86 -36.49 15.42
C ILE A 26 -17.72 -35.69 14.45
N GLN A 27 -18.93 -35.30 14.87
CA GLN A 27 -19.87 -34.57 14.03
C GLN A 27 -19.33 -33.18 13.66
N SER A 28 -18.74 -32.45 14.62
CA SER A 28 -18.13 -31.14 14.34
C SER A 28 -16.91 -31.24 13.44
N ALA A 29 -16.06 -32.26 13.66
CA ALA A 29 -14.92 -32.50 12.79
C ALA A 29 -15.34 -32.93 11.38
N ALA A 30 -16.31 -33.84 11.24
CA ALA A 30 -16.85 -34.27 9.97
C ALA A 30 -17.53 -33.12 9.20
N ALA A 31 -18.30 -32.28 9.88
CA ALA A 31 -18.94 -31.11 9.27
C ALA A 31 -17.89 -30.15 8.70
N GLU A 32 -16.81 -29.87 9.44
CA GLU A 32 -15.74 -29.02 8.94
C GLU A 32 -14.97 -29.68 7.78
N MET A 33 -14.70 -30.98 7.83
CA MET A 33 -14.09 -31.69 6.70
C MET A 33 -14.95 -31.61 5.43
N ILE A 34 -16.27 -31.79 5.55
CA ILE A 34 -17.21 -31.64 4.41
C ILE A 34 -17.17 -30.21 3.87
N ASN A 35 -17.19 -29.22 4.77
CA ASN A 35 -17.10 -27.79 4.41
C ASN A 35 -15.80 -27.48 3.66
N LEU A 36 -14.66 -27.95 4.18
CA LEU A 36 -13.35 -27.73 3.55
C LEU A 36 -13.25 -28.43 2.19
N HIS A 37 -13.76 -29.66 2.06
CA HIS A 37 -13.81 -30.35 0.75
C HIS A 37 -14.67 -29.56 -0.25
N ALA A 38 -15.83 -29.11 0.15
CA ALA A 38 -16.69 -28.30 -0.72
C ALA A 38 -16.01 -26.98 -1.15
N ILE A 39 -15.24 -26.35 -0.24
CA ILE A 39 -14.44 -25.15 -0.58
C ILE A 39 -13.34 -25.46 -1.61
N LEU A 40 -12.69 -26.62 -1.52
CA LEU A 40 -11.65 -27.01 -2.47
C LEU A 40 -12.16 -27.21 -3.90
N ASP A 41 -13.44 -27.53 -4.07
CA ASP A 41 -14.11 -27.69 -5.37
C ASP A 41 -14.53 -26.34 -5.99
N LEU A 42 -14.50 -25.24 -5.21
CA LEU A 42 -14.81 -23.90 -5.71
C LEU A 42 -13.64 -23.31 -6.53
N PRO A 43 -13.92 -22.46 -7.52
CA PRO A 43 -12.88 -21.68 -8.17
C PRO A 43 -12.05 -20.89 -7.17
N LYS A 44 -10.76 -20.76 -7.40
CA LYS A 44 -9.90 -19.89 -6.56
C LYS A 44 -10.38 -18.43 -6.63
N GLY A 45 -10.28 -17.75 -5.50
CA GLY A 45 -10.47 -16.31 -5.46
C GLY A 45 -9.46 -15.58 -6.35
N THR A 46 -9.82 -14.41 -6.84
CA THR A 46 -8.92 -13.57 -7.65
C THR A 46 -7.83 -12.99 -6.77
N GLU A 47 -6.59 -13.17 -7.16
CA GLU A 47 -5.42 -12.57 -6.52
C GLU A 47 -4.89 -11.44 -7.40
N HIS A 48 -4.65 -10.27 -6.80
CA HIS A 48 -3.99 -9.15 -7.46
C HIS A 48 -2.56 -9.03 -6.96
N PHE A 49 -1.65 -8.73 -7.88
CA PHE A 49 -0.23 -8.52 -7.61
C PHE A 49 0.15 -7.11 -8.06
N LEU A 50 0.70 -6.34 -7.15
CA LEU A 50 1.21 -4.99 -7.41
C LEU A 50 2.62 -4.88 -6.83
N SER A 51 3.53 -4.23 -7.55
CA SER A 51 4.88 -3.90 -7.10
C SER A 51 5.20 -2.45 -7.40
N ASP A 52 6.25 -1.93 -6.78
CA ASP A 52 6.82 -0.61 -7.09
C ASP A 52 5.77 0.51 -7.06
N ILE A 53 4.94 0.54 -6.02
CA ILE A 53 3.88 1.55 -5.85
C ILE A 53 4.48 2.94 -5.63
N HIS A 54 5.60 2.99 -4.90
CA HIS A 54 6.41 4.18 -4.71
C HIS A 54 5.61 5.44 -4.34
N GLY A 55 4.64 5.33 -3.44
CA GLY A 55 3.86 6.46 -2.96
C GLY A 55 2.92 7.12 -3.97
N GLU A 56 2.71 6.51 -5.14
CA GLU A 56 1.81 6.98 -6.19
C GLU A 56 0.34 6.66 -5.83
N HIS A 57 -0.19 7.36 -4.80
CA HIS A 57 -1.45 7.04 -4.17
C HIS A 57 -2.67 7.17 -5.08
N GLU A 58 -2.69 8.14 -6.01
CA GLU A 58 -3.82 8.33 -6.94
C GLU A 58 -3.91 7.18 -7.94
N ALA A 59 -2.79 6.81 -8.56
CA ALA A 59 -2.70 5.66 -9.46
C ALA A 59 -3.04 4.36 -8.72
N PHE A 60 -2.52 4.18 -7.51
CA PHE A 60 -2.81 3.04 -6.66
C PHE A 60 -4.32 2.91 -6.35
N ARG A 61 -4.95 4.00 -5.90
CA ARG A 61 -6.41 4.03 -5.65
C ARG A 61 -7.23 3.73 -6.89
N HIS A 62 -6.80 4.26 -8.04
CA HIS A 62 -7.48 3.96 -9.31
C HIS A 62 -7.44 2.46 -9.62
N ILE A 63 -6.26 1.83 -9.47
CA ILE A 63 -6.10 0.38 -9.67
C ILE A 63 -6.95 -0.43 -8.69
N LEU A 64 -6.98 -0.06 -7.40
CA LEU A 64 -7.84 -0.70 -6.42
C LEU A 64 -9.32 -0.55 -6.76
N ASN A 65 -9.75 0.65 -7.15
CA ASN A 65 -11.15 0.96 -7.44
C ASN A 65 -11.68 0.20 -8.67
N ASN A 66 -10.85 0.02 -9.70
CA ASN A 66 -11.25 -0.70 -10.93
C ASN A 66 -10.89 -2.20 -10.90
N ALA A 67 -10.20 -2.64 -9.84
CA ALA A 67 -9.70 -4.01 -9.71
C ALA A 67 -8.89 -4.47 -10.92
N SER A 68 -7.95 -3.61 -11.40
CA SER A 68 -7.15 -3.83 -12.61
C SER A 68 -7.99 -4.18 -13.85
N GLY A 69 -9.19 -3.59 -13.97
CA GLY A 69 -10.11 -3.81 -15.07
C GLY A 69 -11.09 -4.98 -14.89
N SER A 70 -10.92 -5.82 -13.88
CA SER A 70 -11.76 -7.01 -13.66
C SER A 70 -13.24 -6.68 -13.44
N ILE A 71 -13.56 -5.52 -12.86
CA ILE A 71 -14.96 -5.08 -12.70
C ILE A 71 -15.58 -4.84 -14.08
N ARG A 72 -14.87 -4.18 -14.99
CA ARG A 72 -15.35 -3.93 -16.34
C ARG A 72 -15.58 -5.23 -17.10
N GLU A 73 -14.66 -6.17 -17.00
CA GLU A 73 -14.80 -7.49 -17.61
C GLU A 73 -16.09 -8.19 -17.15
N LYS A 74 -16.37 -8.19 -15.85
CA LYS A 74 -17.60 -8.82 -15.31
C LYS A 74 -18.88 -8.10 -15.72
N ILE A 75 -18.85 -6.79 -15.89
CA ILE A 75 -19.96 -6.02 -16.44
C ILE A 75 -20.18 -6.39 -17.92
N ASP A 76 -19.12 -6.50 -18.70
CA ASP A 76 -19.20 -6.87 -20.11
C ASP A 76 -19.70 -8.31 -20.27
N ASP A 77 -19.26 -9.27 -19.44
CA ASP A 77 -19.77 -10.66 -19.40
C ASP A 77 -21.28 -10.71 -19.18
N LEU A 78 -21.79 -9.90 -18.23
CA LEU A 78 -23.21 -9.93 -17.85
C LEU A 78 -24.13 -9.16 -18.80
N PHE A 79 -23.66 -8.04 -19.33
CA PHE A 79 -24.53 -7.04 -19.96
C PHE A 79 -24.19 -6.72 -21.42
N SER A 80 -23.30 -7.50 -22.07
CA SER A 80 -22.94 -7.28 -23.49
C SER A 80 -24.13 -7.26 -24.43
N ASN A 81 -25.18 -8.04 -24.15
CA ASN A 81 -26.36 -8.16 -24.98
C ASN A 81 -27.52 -7.22 -24.57
N THR A 82 -27.44 -6.55 -23.44
CA THR A 82 -28.54 -5.77 -22.85
C THR A 82 -28.23 -4.30 -22.66
N LEU A 83 -26.96 -3.94 -22.53
CA LEU A 83 -26.50 -2.56 -22.36
C LEU A 83 -25.53 -2.15 -23.48
N THR A 84 -25.58 -0.89 -23.87
CA THR A 84 -24.59 -0.32 -24.79
C THR A 84 -23.21 -0.27 -24.12
N SER A 85 -22.14 -0.10 -24.92
CA SER A 85 -20.79 0.05 -24.40
C SER A 85 -20.66 1.25 -23.45
N GLU A 86 -21.37 2.34 -23.76
CA GLU A 86 -21.40 3.56 -22.94
C GLU A 86 -22.08 3.29 -21.59
N GLN A 87 -23.26 2.68 -21.59
CA GLN A 87 -23.97 2.31 -20.36
C GLN A 87 -23.15 1.37 -19.45
N ARG A 88 -22.41 0.44 -20.05
CA ARG A 88 -21.51 -0.44 -19.29
C ARG A 88 -20.32 0.33 -18.72
N ALA A 89 -19.79 1.33 -19.45
CA ALA A 89 -18.72 2.20 -18.97
C ALA A 89 -19.19 3.10 -17.81
N GLU A 90 -20.40 3.65 -17.92
CA GLU A 90 -21.02 4.43 -16.85
C GLU A 90 -21.24 3.60 -15.58
N LEU A 91 -21.77 2.38 -15.72
CA LEU A 91 -21.96 1.47 -14.60
C LEU A 91 -20.63 1.08 -13.93
N ALA A 92 -19.59 0.83 -14.73
CA ALA A 92 -18.24 0.59 -14.21
C ALA A 92 -17.70 1.81 -13.45
N THR A 93 -17.86 3.00 -14.02
CA THR A 93 -17.40 4.25 -13.38
C THR A 93 -18.15 4.55 -12.09
N LEU A 94 -19.45 4.24 -12.03
CA LEU A 94 -20.23 4.32 -10.80
C LEU A 94 -19.67 3.39 -9.72
N ILE A 95 -19.28 2.17 -10.06
CA ILE A 95 -18.68 1.24 -9.09
C ILE A 95 -17.30 1.74 -8.64
N TYR A 96 -16.49 2.31 -9.55
CA TYR A 96 -15.17 2.81 -9.23
C TYR A 96 -15.22 4.02 -8.27
N TYR A 97 -16.09 4.99 -8.57
CA TYR A 97 -16.20 6.29 -7.89
C TYR A 97 -17.65 6.60 -7.50
N PRO A 98 -18.25 5.79 -6.61
CA PRO A 98 -19.71 5.87 -6.40
C PRO A 98 -20.15 7.18 -5.75
N LYS A 99 -19.36 7.77 -4.85
CA LYS A 99 -19.73 9.04 -4.18
C LYS A 99 -19.76 10.20 -5.16
N GLU A 100 -18.72 10.31 -5.99
CA GLU A 100 -18.57 11.35 -6.99
C GLU A 100 -19.65 11.25 -8.06
N LYS A 101 -19.89 10.04 -8.56
CA LYS A 101 -20.90 9.79 -9.60
C LYS A 101 -22.34 9.98 -9.11
N LEU A 102 -22.67 9.57 -7.90
CA LEU A 102 -23.99 9.83 -7.32
C LEU A 102 -24.31 11.33 -7.23
N SER A 103 -23.33 12.16 -6.87
CA SER A 103 -23.54 13.60 -6.81
C SER A 103 -23.85 14.21 -8.19
N VAL A 104 -23.19 13.73 -9.24
CA VAL A 104 -23.42 14.17 -10.62
C VAL A 104 -24.80 13.70 -11.11
N TYR A 105 -25.09 12.42 -10.98
CA TYR A 105 -26.35 11.85 -11.49
C TYR A 105 -27.60 12.44 -10.86
N LYS A 106 -27.56 12.83 -9.58
CA LYS A 106 -28.67 13.54 -8.91
C LYS A 106 -29.02 14.88 -9.57
N SER A 107 -28.05 15.54 -10.19
CA SER A 107 -28.28 16.83 -10.85
C SER A 107 -28.68 16.70 -12.31
N GLU A 108 -28.40 15.57 -12.96
CA GLU A 108 -28.57 15.39 -14.41
C GLU A 108 -29.77 14.52 -14.78
N ILE A 109 -30.18 13.59 -13.88
CA ILE A 109 -31.23 12.60 -14.21
C ILE A 109 -32.61 13.12 -13.83
N THR A 110 -33.52 13.12 -14.81
CA THR A 110 -34.90 13.61 -14.65
C THR A 110 -35.78 12.64 -13.87
N ASP A 111 -35.64 11.32 -14.12
CA ASP A 111 -36.36 10.26 -13.41
C ASP A 111 -35.38 9.51 -12.52
N ILE A 112 -35.16 10.05 -11.34
CA ILE A 112 -34.17 9.51 -10.40
C ILE A 112 -34.64 8.20 -9.77
N GLU A 113 -35.95 8.00 -9.58
CA GLU A 113 -36.49 6.78 -8.95
C GLU A 113 -36.30 5.56 -9.85
N GLU A 114 -36.62 5.70 -11.15
CA GLU A 114 -36.39 4.60 -12.11
C GLU A 114 -34.90 4.34 -12.30
N TRP A 115 -34.06 5.40 -12.30
CA TRP A 115 -32.61 5.22 -12.35
C TRP A 115 -32.07 4.45 -11.13
N TYR A 116 -32.54 4.76 -9.91
CA TYR A 116 -32.19 4.01 -8.71
C TYR A 116 -32.58 2.55 -8.83
N ARG A 117 -33.83 2.29 -9.25
CA ARG A 117 -34.34 0.94 -9.41
C ARG A 117 -33.48 0.10 -10.37
N LEU A 118 -33.24 0.62 -11.57
CA LEU A 118 -32.41 -0.06 -12.57
C LEU A 118 -30.95 -0.25 -12.10
N THR A 119 -30.40 0.74 -11.44
CA THR A 119 -29.03 0.69 -10.91
C THR A 119 -28.90 -0.37 -9.83
N LEU A 120 -29.82 -0.43 -8.89
CA LEU A 120 -29.85 -1.44 -7.84
C LEU A 120 -29.94 -2.86 -8.41
N ILE A 121 -30.84 -3.09 -9.37
CA ILE A 121 -30.98 -4.39 -10.06
C ILE A 121 -29.66 -4.80 -10.73
N ARG A 122 -29.01 -3.88 -11.45
CA ARG A 122 -27.73 -4.14 -12.13
C ARG A 122 -26.60 -4.46 -11.13
N LEU A 123 -26.46 -3.68 -10.07
CA LEU A 123 -25.46 -3.91 -9.03
C LEU A 123 -25.67 -5.25 -8.30
N LEU A 124 -26.92 -5.60 -7.99
CA LEU A 124 -27.27 -6.90 -7.41
C LEU A 124 -26.94 -8.06 -8.35
N ALA A 125 -27.19 -7.91 -9.65
CA ALA A 125 -26.80 -8.91 -10.64
C ALA A 125 -25.27 -9.13 -10.70
N ILE A 126 -24.49 -8.04 -10.63
CA ILE A 126 -23.01 -8.11 -10.55
C ILE A 126 -22.59 -8.80 -9.26
N CYS A 127 -23.14 -8.40 -8.09
CA CYS A 127 -22.85 -9.04 -6.82
C CYS A 127 -23.12 -10.55 -6.86
N ARG A 128 -24.26 -10.96 -7.40
CA ARG A 128 -24.63 -12.36 -7.56
C ARG A 128 -23.64 -13.11 -8.44
N HIS A 129 -23.27 -12.54 -9.58
CA HIS A 129 -22.32 -13.16 -10.50
C HIS A 129 -20.93 -13.36 -9.88
N ILE A 130 -20.39 -12.32 -9.23
CA ILE A 130 -19.08 -12.38 -8.58
C ILE A 130 -19.10 -13.34 -7.39
N SER A 131 -20.20 -13.40 -6.65
CA SER A 131 -20.32 -14.24 -5.45
C SER A 131 -20.38 -15.74 -5.76
N SER A 132 -20.66 -16.13 -7.01
CA SER A 132 -20.81 -17.54 -7.42
C SER A 132 -19.57 -18.40 -7.15
N LYS A 133 -18.39 -17.79 -7.08
CA LYS A 133 -17.11 -18.48 -6.77
C LYS A 133 -16.83 -18.64 -5.27
N TYR A 134 -17.71 -18.16 -4.40
CA TYR A 134 -17.52 -18.19 -2.95
C TYR A 134 -18.62 -18.96 -2.22
N THR A 135 -18.31 -19.44 -1.02
CA THR A 135 -19.34 -19.97 -0.12
C THR A 135 -20.27 -18.85 0.35
N ARG A 136 -21.52 -19.16 0.62
CA ARG A 136 -22.49 -18.20 1.20
C ARG A 136 -21.98 -17.58 2.51
N SER A 137 -21.30 -18.37 3.34
CA SER A 137 -20.71 -17.90 4.59
C SER A 137 -19.67 -16.80 4.35
N LYS A 138 -18.80 -16.96 3.33
CA LYS A 138 -17.80 -15.95 2.95
C LYS A 138 -18.47 -14.68 2.42
N VAL A 139 -19.46 -14.83 1.54
CA VAL A 139 -20.23 -13.69 1.02
C VAL A 139 -20.89 -12.92 2.16
N ARG A 140 -21.61 -13.60 3.07
CA ARG A 140 -22.29 -12.98 4.21
C ARG A 140 -21.34 -12.17 5.10
N LYS A 141 -20.12 -12.65 5.35
CA LYS A 141 -19.10 -11.93 6.12
C LYS A 141 -18.59 -10.65 5.44
N THR A 142 -18.74 -10.57 4.12
CA THR A 142 -18.32 -9.41 3.31
C THR A 142 -19.41 -8.34 3.25
N LEU A 143 -20.67 -8.72 3.43
CA LEU A 143 -21.81 -7.81 3.35
C LEU A 143 -21.79 -6.75 4.48
N PRO A 144 -22.27 -5.53 4.22
CA PRO A 144 -22.39 -4.48 5.22
C PRO A 144 -23.39 -4.87 6.29
N LYS A 145 -23.00 -4.78 7.57
CA LYS A 145 -23.78 -5.30 8.73
C LYS A 145 -25.25 -4.86 8.74
N HIS A 146 -25.53 -3.61 8.39
CA HIS A 146 -26.89 -3.06 8.43
C HIS A 146 -27.81 -3.59 7.33
N TYR A 147 -27.26 -3.93 6.17
CA TYR A 147 -28.03 -4.37 4.99
C TYR A 147 -27.78 -5.83 4.62
N ALA A 148 -26.97 -6.55 5.40
CA ALA A 148 -26.56 -7.92 5.06
C ALA A 148 -27.73 -8.84 4.73
N TYR A 149 -28.77 -8.83 5.58
CA TYR A 149 -29.96 -9.66 5.37
C TYR A 149 -30.70 -9.27 4.08
N ILE A 150 -30.91 -7.98 3.84
CA ILE A 150 -31.65 -7.49 2.68
C ILE A 150 -30.88 -7.79 1.38
N ILE A 151 -29.56 -7.55 1.38
CA ILE A 151 -28.71 -7.84 0.22
C ILE A 151 -28.69 -9.36 -0.04
N GLU A 152 -28.55 -10.18 1.00
CA GLU A 152 -28.55 -11.64 0.88
C GLU A 152 -29.88 -12.15 0.29
N GLU A 153 -31.01 -11.62 0.76
CA GLU A 153 -32.34 -11.97 0.26
C GLU A 153 -32.49 -11.60 -1.23
N LEU A 154 -32.07 -10.39 -1.60
CA LEU A 154 -32.12 -9.92 -3.00
C LEU A 154 -31.12 -10.66 -3.92
N MET A 155 -30.00 -11.13 -3.39
CA MET A 155 -29.00 -11.87 -4.17
C MET A 155 -29.39 -13.33 -4.41
N PHE A 156 -29.98 -14.01 -3.40
CA PHE A 156 -30.15 -15.47 -3.41
C PHE A 156 -31.62 -15.91 -3.42
N GLY A 157 -32.55 -14.97 -3.39
CA GLY A 157 -33.96 -15.27 -3.53
C GLY A 157 -34.25 -15.90 -4.91
N ASP A 158 -35.09 -16.93 -4.91
CA ASP A 158 -35.44 -17.72 -6.09
C ASP A 158 -36.27 -16.84 -7.06
N SER A 159 -35.68 -16.36 -8.15
CA SER A 159 -36.29 -15.39 -9.09
C SER A 159 -37.27 -16.04 -10.08
N GLY A 160 -37.61 -17.32 -9.92
CA GLY A 160 -38.43 -18.03 -10.88
C GLY A 160 -39.93 -18.06 -10.56
N LYS A 161 -40.38 -17.41 -9.47
CA LYS A 161 -41.80 -17.38 -9.06
C LYS A 161 -42.29 -15.94 -9.01
N LYS A 162 -43.43 -15.67 -9.63
CA LYS A 162 -44.02 -14.33 -9.75
C LYS A 162 -44.20 -13.64 -8.38
N ASP A 163 -44.54 -14.37 -7.33
CA ASP A 163 -44.68 -13.83 -5.99
C ASP A 163 -43.30 -13.33 -5.42
N ARG A 164 -42.21 -14.00 -5.76
CA ARG A 164 -40.85 -13.60 -5.36
C ARG A 164 -40.35 -12.37 -6.12
N GLU A 165 -40.69 -12.26 -7.39
CA GLU A 165 -40.35 -11.05 -8.18
C GLU A 165 -41.07 -9.84 -7.61
N THR A 166 -42.36 -9.95 -7.28
CA THR A 166 -43.15 -8.89 -6.62
C THR A 166 -42.55 -8.53 -5.25
N TYR A 167 -42.12 -9.50 -4.50
CA TYR A 167 -41.47 -9.29 -3.19
C TYR A 167 -40.15 -8.52 -3.31
N HIS A 168 -39.32 -8.88 -4.26
CA HIS A 168 -38.05 -8.17 -4.49
C HIS A 168 -38.29 -6.74 -4.98
N GLU A 169 -39.22 -6.52 -5.91
CA GLU A 169 -39.60 -5.18 -6.36
C GLU A 169 -40.10 -4.30 -5.20
N ASN A 170 -40.90 -4.85 -4.31
CA ASN A 170 -41.40 -4.13 -3.13
C ASN A 170 -40.27 -3.74 -2.18
N ILE A 171 -39.22 -4.60 -2.00
CA ILE A 171 -38.05 -4.25 -1.22
C ILE A 171 -37.31 -3.08 -1.85
N LEU A 172 -37.06 -3.14 -3.17
CA LEU A 172 -36.36 -2.06 -3.89
C LEU A 172 -37.12 -0.73 -3.81
N HIS A 173 -38.43 -0.78 -4.00
CA HIS A 173 -39.31 0.39 -3.87
C HIS A 173 -39.22 0.99 -2.46
N THR A 174 -39.29 0.15 -1.42
CA THR A 174 -39.19 0.59 -0.02
C THR A 174 -37.82 1.22 0.28
N ILE A 175 -36.71 0.69 -0.29
CA ILE A 175 -35.38 1.29 -0.14
C ILE A 175 -35.34 2.71 -0.74
N ILE A 176 -35.99 2.91 -1.91
CA ILE A 176 -36.04 4.19 -2.60
C ILE A 176 -36.93 5.17 -1.81
N GLU A 177 -38.15 4.77 -1.45
CA GLU A 177 -39.07 5.60 -0.66
C GLU A 177 -38.51 6.03 0.70
N ALA A 178 -37.75 5.13 1.37
CA ALA A 178 -37.08 5.43 2.62
C ALA A 178 -35.84 6.38 2.44
N GLY A 179 -35.53 6.81 1.22
CA GLY A 179 -34.38 7.66 0.94
C GLY A 179 -33.02 6.99 1.18
N GLN A 180 -32.97 5.63 1.13
CA GLN A 180 -31.77 4.85 1.41
C GLN A 180 -31.03 4.38 0.15
N ALA A 181 -31.50 4.74 -1.05
CA ALA A 181 -30.94 4.27 -2.32
C ALA A 181 -29.46 4.56 -2.46
N ASP A 182 -29.00 5.78 -2.12
CA ASP A 182 -27.57 6.14 -2.20
C ASP A 182 -26.70 5.24 -1.31
N VAL A 183 -27.08 5.11 -0.04
CA VAL A 183 -26.33 4.33 0.93
C VAL A 183 -26.29 2.86 0.53
N PHE A 184 -27.40 2.38 -0.07
CA PHE A 184 -27.49 1.02 -0.56
C PHE A 184 -26.58 0.80 -1.79
N ILE A 185 -26.56 1.75 -2.74
CA ILE A 185 -25.66 1.72 -3.90
C ILE A 185 -24.18 1.73 -3.44
N LEU A 186 -23.81 2.63 -2.51
CA LEU A 186 -22.48 2.67 -1.93
C LEU A 186 -22.08 1.33 -1.31
N SER A 187 -23.01 0.72 -0.58
CA SER A 187 -22.82 -0.59 0.05
C SER A 187 -22.63 -1.73 -0.95
N LEU A 188 -23.39 -1.72 -2.04
CA LEU A 188 -23.24 -2.71 -3.12
C LEU A 188 -21.92 -2.51 -3.88
N CYS A 189 -21.53 -1.27 -4.17
CA CYS A 189 -20.25 -0.97 -4.82
C CYS A 189 -19.05 -1.44 -3.97
N ASP A 190 -19.08 -1.19 -2.66
CA ASP A 190 -18.07 -1.69 -1.73
C ASP A 190 -18.05 -3.23 -1.69
N THR A 191 -19.22 -3.86 -1.64
CA THR A 191 -19.34 -5.33 -1.68
C THR A 191 -18.74 -5.90 -2.97
N ILE A 192 -19.02 -5.30 -4.13
CA ILE A 192 -18.45 -5.71 -5.42
C ILE A 192 -16.92 -5.63 -5.37
N LYS A 193 -16.35 -4.50 -4.92
CA LYS A 193 -14.90 -4.32 -4.81
C LYS A 193 -14.25 -5.35 -3.89
N ARG A 194 -14.88 -5.68 -2.77
CA ARG A 194 -14.40 -6.69 -1.81
C ARG A 194 -14.49 -8.13 -2.31
N LEU A 195 -15.52 -8.44 -3.12
CA LEU A 195 -15.72 -9.80 -3.63
C LEU A 195 -14.93 -10.07 -4.91
N ILE A 196 -14.64 -9.03 -5.71
CA ILE A 196 -13.96 -9.24 -6.99
C ILE A 196 -12.49 -9.61 -6.80
N VAL A 197 -11.80 -8.97 -5.85
CA VAL A 197 -10.43 -9.29 -5.44
C VAL A 197 -10.46 -9.93 -4.07
N ASP A 198 -10.09 -11.19 -4.01
CA ASP A 198 -10.03 -11.94 -2.75
C ASP A 198 -8.80 -11.58 -1.93
N LYS A 199 -7.67 -11.41 -2.61
CA LYS A 199 -6.40 -11.11 -1.99
C LYS A 199 -5.54 -10.17 -2.83
N LEU A 200 -4.92 -9.23 -2.14
CA LEU A 200 -3.96 -8.28 -2.70
C LEU A 200 -2.56 -8.64 -2.20
N HIS A 201 -1.64 -8.85 -3.13
CA HIS A 201 -0.22 -9.07 -2.87
C HIS A 201 0.57 -7.84 -3.28
N ILE A 202 1.24 -7.21 -2.33
CA ILE A 202 2.14 -6.09 -2.59
C ILE A 202 3.56 -6.64 -2.60
N VAL A 203 4.20 -6.58 -3.77
CA VAL A 203 5.53 -7.16 -3.97
C VAL A 203 6.58 -6.04 -3.94
N GLY A 204 6.63 -5.38 -2.78
CA GLY A 204 7.67 -4.41 -2.41
C GLY A 204 7.55 -3.01 -2.98
N ASP A 205 8.41 -2.16 -2.42
CA ASP A 205 8.63 -0.77 -2.77
C ASP A 205 7.37 0.10 -2.73
N ILE A 206 6.79 0.19 -1.52
CA ILE A 206 5.68 1.09 -1.21
C ILE A 206 6.19 2.52 -1.05
N PHE A 207 7.36 2.67 -0.41
CA PHE A 207 7.96 3.96 -0.09
C PHE A 207 8.79 4.56 -1.23
N ASP A 208 9.13 5.83 -1.04
CA ASP A 208 9.98 6.68 -1.88
C ASP A 208 9.44 6.96 -3.29
N ARG A 209 10.07 7.91 -3.98
CA ARG A 209 9.79 8.46 -5.31
C ARG A 209 8.49 9.25 -5.42
N GLY A 210 7.31 8.66 -5.15
CA GLY A 210 6.03 9.37 -5.14
C GLY A 210 5.73 10.05 -3.80
N ALA A 211 4.76 10.96 -3.81
CA ALA A 211 4.58 11.93 -2.73
C ALA A 211 3.90 11.40 -1.47
N ARG A 212 3.10 10.31 -1.54
CA ARG A 212 2.20 9.97 -0.44
C ARG A 212 2.13 8.47 -0.13
N PRO A 213 3.25 7.82 0.20
CA PRO A 213 3.25 6.43 0.68
C PRO A 213 2.42 6.24 1.96
N ASP A 214 2.29 7.29 2.77
CA ASP A 214 1.46 7.29 3.97
C ASP A 214 -0.03 7.05 3.66
N ILE A 215 -0.56 7.62 2.56
CA ILE A 215 -1.93 7.38 2.11
C ILE A 215 -2.07 5.96 1.55
N VAL A 216 -1.08 5.49 0.79
CA VAL A 216 -1.06 4.11 0.27
C VAL A 216 -1.16 3.11 1.42
N LEU A 217 -0.39 3.30 2.49
CA LEU A 217 -0.41 2.43 3.67
C LEU A 217 -1.72 2.53 4.44
N ASP A 218 -2.30 3.73 4.60
CA ASP A 218 -3.64 3.90 5.19
C ASP A 218 -4.70 3.11 4.39
N ASP A 219 -4.67 3.13 3.05
CA ASP A 219 -5.58 2.38 2.18
C ASP A 219 -5.34 0.85 2.29
N LEU A 220 -4.07 0.41 2.33
CA LEU A 220 -3.72 -1.00 2.52
C LEU A 220 -4.17 -1.54 3.88
N MET A 221 -4.08 -0.74 4.95
CA MET A 221 -4.56 -1.10 6.28
C MET A 221 -6.07 -1.32 6.33
N MET A 222 -6.82 -0.63 5.48
CA MET A 222 -8.28 -0.78 5.36
C MET A 222 -8.68 -1.92 4.42
N HIS A 223 -7.74 -2.49 3.65
CA HIS A 223 -8.04 -3.55 2.70
C HIS A 223 -8.31 -4.88 3.43
N HIS A 224 -9.35 -5.60 3.01
CA HIS A 224 -9.85 -6.82 3.68
C HIS A 224 -8.87 -8.01 3.64
N GLY A 225 -8.01 -8.09 2.64
CA GLY A 225 -7.07 -9.20 2.48
C GLY A 225 -5.80 -8.76 1.76
N VAL A 226 -4.74 -8.42 2.52
CA VAL A 226 -3.46 -7.98 1.98
C VAL A 226 -2.31 -8.72 2.64
N ASP A 227 -1.28 -8.99 1.86
CA ASP A 227 0.06 -9.30 2.35
C ASP A 227 1.11 -8.53 1.54
N ILE A 228 2.29 -8.40 2.15
CA ILE A 228 3.33 -7.49 1.66
C ILE A 228 4.66 -8.24 1.66
N GLN A 229 5.38 -8.23 0.56
CA GLN A 229 6.78 -8.59 0.50
C GLN A 229 7.59 -7.29 0.55
N TRP A 230 8.58 -7.21 1.46
CA TRP A 230 9.32 -5.97 1.66
C TRP A 230 10.31 -5.72 0.52
N GLY A 231 10.23 -4.54 -0.08
CA GLY A 231 11.25 -4.02 -0.97
C GLY A 231 12.40 -3.35 -0.21
N ASN A 232 13.46 -2.98 -0.91
CA ASN A 232 14.60 -2.31 -0.30
C ASN A 232 14.24 -0.92 0.26
N HIS A 233 13.32 -0.19 -0.38
CA HIS A 233 12.84 1.09 0.12
C HIS A 233 12.03 0.90 1.41
N ASP A 234 11.19 -0.13 1.50
CA ASP A 234 10.43 -0.44 2.70
C ASP A 234 11.34 -0.75 3.90
N ILE A 235 12.40 -1.56 3.66
CA ILE A 235 13.40 -1.89 4.69
C ILE A 235 14.14 -0.65 5.17
N LEU A 236 14.47 0.29 4.29
CA LEU A 236 15.09 1.56 4.68
C LEU A 236 14.18 2.34 5.64
N TRP A 237 12.90 2.45 5.35
CA TRP A 237 11.93 3.13 6.21
C TRP A 237 11.68 2.40 7.54
N MET A 238 11.68 1.05 7.52
CA MET A 238 11.63 0.24 8.74
C MET A 238 12.86 0.52 9.64
N GLY A 239 14.05 0.59 9.04
CA GLY A 239 15.28 0.95 9.72
C GLY A 239 15.27 2.40 10.25
N ALA A 240 14.74 3.34 9.49
CA ALA A 240 14.61 4.73 9.87
C ALA A 240 13.66 4.90 11.08
N ALA A 241 12.50 4.25 11.05
CA ALA A 241 11.56 4.24 12.18
C ALA A 241 12.14 3.58 13.44
N SER A 242 13.07 2.64 13.28
CA SER A 242 13.79 2.00 14.38
C SER A 242 14.96 2.83 14.91
N GLY A 243 15.22 4.02 14.35
CA GLY A 243 16.25 4.96 14.80
C GLY A 243 17.63 4.73 14.18
N SER A 244 17.76 3.95 13.11
CA SER A 244 19.00 3.84 12.34
C SER A 244 19.30 5.15 11.62
N MET A 245 20.35 5.88 12.04
CA MET A 245 20.72 7.16 11.44
C MET A 245 21.06 7.02 9.95
N ALA A 246 21.72 5.94 9.54
CA ALA A 246 22.04 5.69 8.15
C ALA A 246 20.75 5.49 7.30
N CYS A 247 19.77 4.74 7.81
CA CYS A 247 18.48 4.57 7.14
C CYS A 247 17.68 5.89 7.09
N ILE A 248 17.71 6.70 8.16
CA ILE A 248 17.09 8.03 8.18
C ILE A 248 17.74 8.92 7.10
N ALA A 249 19.07 8.96 7.05
CA ALA A 249 19.77 9.75 6.05
C ALA A 249 19.48 9.28 4.62
N ALA A 250 19.36 7.95 4.40
CA ALA A 250 19.02 7.38 3.09
C ALA A 250 17.58 7.70 2.69
N ALA A 251 16.60 7.57 3.60
CA ALA A 251 15.20 7.93 3.34
C ALA A 251 15.05 9.43 2.99
N LEU A 252 15.73 10.31 3.75
CA LEU A 252 15.73 11.74 3.47
C LEU A 252 16.42 12.08 2.15
N ASN A 253 17.56 11.44 1.85
CA ASN A 253 18.25 11.62 0.58
C ASN A 253 17.35 11.25 -0.61
N ASN A 254 16.60 10.18 -0.51
CA ASN A 254 15.61 9.80 -1.50
C ASN A 254 14.49 10.84 -1.60
N ALA A 255 13.91 11.25 -0.48
CA ALA A 255 12.84 12.24 -0.44
C ALA A 255 13.26 13.57 -1.09
N PHE A 256 14.45 14.07 -0.79
CA PHE A 256 14.98 15.30 -1.42
C PHE A 256 15.27 15.11 -2.91
N SER A 257 15.82 13.96 -3.30
CA SER A 257 16.10 13.66 -4.72
C SER A 257 14.85 13.76 -5.60
N TYR A 258 13.68 13.41 -5.05
CA TYR A 258 12.39 13.46 -5.75
C TYR A 258 11.50 14.65 -5.35
N GLY A 259 11.95 15.49 -4.42
CA GLY A 259 11.19 16.68 -3.96
C GLY A 259 9.99 16.35 -3.08
N ASN A 260 9.96 15.17 -2.44
CA ASN A 260 8.80 14.64 -1.70
C ASN A 260 8.87 14.94 -0.19
N LEU A 261 9.00 16.21 0.17
CA LEU A 261 9.03 16.63 1.57
C LEU A 261 7.69 16.41 2.27
N ASP A 262 6.59 16.45 1.51
CA ASP A 262 5.24 16.22 2.03
C ASP A 262 5.09 14.87 2.71
N THR A 263 5.77 13.83 2.23
CA THR A 263 5.81 12.53 2.91
C THR A 263 6.35 12.68 4.34
N ILE A 264 7.42 13.44 4.50
CA ILE A 264 8.13 13.60 5.78
C ILE A 264 7.34 14.51 6.73
N GLU A 265 7.02 15.76 6.26
CA GLU A 265 6.45 16.78 7.12
C GLU A 265 4.93 16.64 7.29
N VAL A 266 4.19 16.46 6.18
CA VAL A 266 2.72 16.33 6.22
C VAL A 266 2.29 14.90 6.52
N GLY A 267 2.91 13.93 5.86
CA GLY A 267 2.56 12.51 6.00
C GLY A 267 2.86 11.96 7.40
N TYR A 268 4.05 12.21 7.90
CA TYR A 268 4.53 11.64 9.16
C TYR A 268 4.79 12.65 10.29
N GLY A 269 4.62 13.95 10.03
CA GLY A 269 4.78 15.00 11.04
C GLY A 269 6.22 15.18 11.52
N ILE A 270 7.20 14.83 10.68
CA ILE A 270 8.63 14.89 11.01
C ILE A 270 9.17 16.24 10.54
N SER A 271 9.59 17.10 11.49
CA SER A 271 10.10 18.43 11.18
C SER A 271 11.51 18.39 10.60
N LEU A 272 11.71 19.08 9.48
CA LEU A 272 12.99 19.25 8.82
C LEU A 272 13.69 20.58 9.16
N ARG A 273 13.12 21.37 10.08
CA ARG A 273 13.60 22.72 10.39
C ARG A 273 15.09 22.79 10.77
N ASP A 274 15.53 21.90 11.66
CA ASP A 274 16.93 21.95 12.13
C ASP A 274 17.92 21.56 11.02
N LEU A 275 17.51 20.62 10.14
CA LEU A 275 18.28 20.28 8.94
C LEU A 275 18.32 21.45 7.96
N SER A 276 17.19 22.15 7.75
CA SER A 276 17.14 23.30 6.82
C SER A 276 18.01 24.46 7.27
N LEU A 277 18.02 24.77 8.56
CA LEU A 277 18.91 25.80 9.12
C LEU A 277 20.38 25.41 8.98
N PHE A 278 20.73 24.18 9.33
CA PHE A 278 22.09 23.67 9.17
C PHE A 278 22.55 23.70 7.70
N ALA A 279 21.70 23.24 6.79
CA ALA A 279 22.03 23.20 5.38
C ALA A 279 22.25 24.60 4.81
N LYS A 280 21.38 25.56 5.13
CA LYS A 280 21.53 26.95 4.71
C LYS A 280 22.79 27.61 5.24
N ASP A 281 23.13 27.39 6.52
CA ASP A 281 24.31 27.96 7.16
C ASP A 281 25.63 27.42 6.61
N VAL A 282 25.67 26.13 6.27
CA VAL A 282 26.90 25.41 5.92
C VAL A 282 27.08 25.23 4.41
N TYR A 283 26.01 25.00 3.68
CA TYR A 283 26.03 24.69 2.22
C TYR A 283 25.43 25.80 1.36
N GLY A 284 24.71 26.75 1.96
CA GLY A 284 24.09 27.87 1.24
C GLY A 284 25.11 28.69 0.41
N GLY A 285 24.75 28.92 -0.84
CA GLY A 285 25.62 29.62 -1.82
C GLY A 285 26.70 28.74 -2.47
N GLY A 286 26.78 27.47 -2.14
CA GLY A 286 27.63 26.49 -2.81
C GLY A 286 27.06 25.98 -4.14
N ASN A 287 27.79 25.12 -4.84
CA ASN A 287 27.27 24.43 -6.00
C ASN A 287 26.33 23.29 -5.55
N VAL A 288 25.06 23.42 -5.89
CA VAL A 288 24.00 22.41 -5.58
C VAL A 288 23.27 21.90 -6.82
N GLU A 289 23.77 22.20 -8.03
CA GLU A 289 23.12 21.81 -9.29
C GLU A 289 22.82 20.32 -9.38
N ARG A 290 23.74 19.48 -8.90
CA ARG A 290 23.59 18.01 -8.88
C ARG A 290 22.59 17.50 -7.84
N PHE A 291 22.23 18.33 -6.89
CA PHE A 291 21.33 18.02 -5.79
C PHE A 291 19.91 18.59 -5.98
N MET A 292 19.69 19.28 -7.11
CA MET A 292 18.35 19.76 -7.45
C MET A 292 17.39 18.57 -7.58
N PRO A 293 16.16 18.69 -7.07
CA PRO A 293 15.15 17.65 -7.16
C PRO A 293 14.86 17.25 -8.60
N LYS A 294 14.67 15.96 -8.82
CA LYS A 294 14.31 15.37 -10.12
C LYS A 294 12.78 15.37 -10.23
N GLY A 295 12.27 16.06 -11.23
CA GLY A 295 10.83 16.10 -11.51
C GLY A 295 10.18 17.45 -11.28
N PRO A 296 8.89 17.61 -11.64
CA PRO A 296 8.17 18.83 -11.35
C PRO A 296 8.14 18.98 -9.84
N PHE A 297 8.66 20.10 -9.35
CA PHE A 297 8.37 20.55 -8.01
C PHE A 297 6.87 20.70 -7.95
N ALA A 298 6.18 19.77 -7.32
CA ALA A 298 4.77 19.91 -7.09
C ALA A 298 4.61 21.21 -6.28
N ASP A 299 3.78 22.12 -6.78
CA ASP A 299 3.26 23.21 -5.96
C ASP A 299 2.49 22.58 -4.81
N SER A 300 3.25 22.20 -3.76
CA SER A 300 2.61 21.69 -2.57
C SER A 300 1.85 22.85 -1.94
N PRO A 301 0.53 22.72 -1.75
CA PRO A 301 -0.24 23.76 -1.06
C PRO A 301 0.18 23.91 0.42
N TYR A 302 1.00 22.99 0.93
CA TYR A 302 1.38 22.91 2.35
C TYR A 302 2.81 23.34 2.63
N THR A 303 3.71 23.30 1.65
CA THR A 303 5.13 23.64 1.83
C THR A 303 5.58 24.65 0.77
N SER A 304 5.91 25.85 1.23
CA SER A 304 6.63 26.85 0.41
C SER A 304 8.11 26.45 0.33
N ASN A 305 8.43 25.52 -0.56
CA ASN A 305 9.80 25.01 -0.67
C ASN A 305 10.60 25.81 -1.70
N ASP A 306 11.58 26.54 -1.21
CA ASP A 306 12.64 27.08 -2.06
C ASP A 306 13.48 25.90 -2.62
N PRO A 307 13.47 25.67 -3.94
CA PRO A 307 14.24 24.57 -4.56
C PRO A 307 15.71 24.58 -4.21
N LEU A 308 16.30 25.76 -4.03
CA LEU A 308 17.71 25.90 -3.65
C LEU A 308 17.93 25.43 -2.21
N LEU A 309 17.03 25.77 -1.28
CA LEU A 309 17.11 25.27 0.09
C LEU A 309 16.96 23.75 0.15
N VAL A 310 16.08 23.17 -0.66
CA VAL A 310 15.93 21.70 -0.75
C VAL A 310 17.21 21.08 -1.30
N ALA A 311 17.84 21.67 -2.29
CA ALA A 311 19.12 21.21 -2.82
C ALA A 311 20.26 21.32 -1.81
N ASP A 312 20.30 22.39 -0.99
CA ASP A 312 21.25 22.52 0.12
C ASP A 312 21.02 21.42 1.17
N MET A 313 19.76 21.14 1.53
CA MET A 313 19.40 20.04 2.44
C MET A 313 19.77 18.67 1.88
N HIS A 314 19.54 18.46 0.59
CA HIS A 314 19.90 17.23 -0.11
C HIS A 314 21.42 17.01 -0.07
N LYS A 315 22.22 18.04 -0.39
CA LYS A 315 23.68 17.98 -0.32
C LYS A 315 24.15 17.68 1.10
N ALA A 316 23.60 18.39 2.10
CA ALA A 316 23.93 18.18 3.50
C ALA A 316 23.67 16.74 3.95
N ILE A 317 22.49 16.21 3.65
CA ILE A 317 22.12 14.84 4.05
C ILE A 317 22.90 13.78 3.26
N ALA A 318 23.22 14.04 1.99
CA ALA A 318 24.07 13.14 1.18
C ALA A 318 25.48 13.01 1.78
N VAL A 319 26.10 14.11 2.20
CA VAL A 319 27.40 14.06 2.88
C VAL A 319 27.31 13.29 4.19
N ILE A 320 26.29 13.56 5.01
CA ILE A 320 26.03 12.81 6.26
C ILE A 320 25.84 11.33 5.96
N LEU A 321 25.07 10.98 4.93
CA LEU A 321 24.85 9.59 4.51
C LEU A 321 26.16 8.89 4.16
N PHE A 322 27.03 9.50 3.34
CA PHE A 322 28.34 8.95 3.00
C PHE A 322 29.19 8.69 4.25
N LYS A 323 29.16 9.61 5.23
CA LYS A 323 29.89 9.42 6.50
C LYS A 323 29.34 8.23 7.28
N LEU A 324 28.01 8.14 7.42
CA LEU A 324 27.35 7.07 8.17
C LEU A 324 27.53 5.69 7.51
N GLU A 325 27.41 5.63 6.17
CA GLU A 325 27.68 4.41 5.42
C GLU A 325 29.14 3.98 5.54
N GLY A 326 30.10 4.91 5.44
CA GLY A 326 31.51 4.62 5.63
C GLY A 326 31.81 4.05 7.03
N GLN A 327 31.21 4.61 8.08
CA GLN A 327 31.28 4.07 9.43
C GLN A 327 30.67 2.67 9.55
N LEU A 328 29.49 2.46 8.89
CA LEU A 328 28.81 1.16 8.89
C LEU A 328 29.66 0.08 8.22
N VAL A 329 30.19 0.37 7.04
CA VAL A 329 31.09 -0.52 6.29
C VAL A 329 32.36 -0.83 7.08
N SER A 330 32.95 0.19 7.73
CA SER A 330 34.16 0.00 8.56
C SER A 330 33.94 -0.92 9.75
N ARG A 331 32.76 -0.85 10.37
CA ARG A 331 32.39 -1.74 11.51
C ARG A 331 32.03 -3.16 11.07
N ASN A 332 31.71 -3.37 9.79
CA ASN A 332 31.24 -4.63 9.25
C ASN A 332 32.05 -5.08 8.02
N PRO A 333 33.33 -5.44 8.19
CA PRO A 333 34.20 -5.78 7.06
C PRO A 333 33.68 -6.99 6.26
N ASN A 334 32.89 -7.87 6.88
CA ASN A 334 32.29 -9.04 6.24
C ASN A 334 31.26 -8.69 5.16
N PHE A 335 30.80 -7.44 5.09
CA PHE A 335 29.90 -7.00 4.02
C PHE A 335 30.60 -6.90 2.66
N ASN A 336 31.94 -6.89 2.64
CA ASN A 336 32.75 -6.73 1.41
C ASN A 336 32.36 -5.51 0.56
N MET A 337 32.02 -4.39 1.22
CA MET A 337 31.54 -3.15 0.60
C MET A 337 32.53 -1.99 0.76
N SER A 338 33.82 -2.28 0.92
CA SER A 338 34.86 -1.25 1.10
C SER A 338 35.02 -0.32 -0.12
N ASP A 339 34.58 -0.73 -1.30
CA ASP A 339 34.51 0.08 -2.51
C ASP A 339 33.55 1.26 -2.38
N ARG A 340 32.53 1.18 -1.55
CA ARG A 340 31.58 2.27 -1.24
C ARG A 340 32.15 3.36 -0.35
N ARG A 341 33.29 3.15 0.26
CA ARG A 341 34.00 4.18 1.02
C ARG A 341 34.73 5.09 0.03
N LEU A 342 34.15 6.28 -0.24
CA LEU A 342 34.64 7.21 -1.25
C LEU A 342 35.22 8.50 -0.66
N LEU A 343 34.83 8.93 0.52
CA LEU A 343 35.26 10.21 1.10
C LEU A 343 36.78 10.27 1.37
N ASP A 344 37.40 9.16 1.76
CA ASP A 344 38.83 9.01 1.95
C ASP A 344 39.62 8.84 0.63
N LYS A 345 38.92 8.78 -0.50
CA LYS A 345 39.49 8.60 -1.84
C LYS A 345 39.36 9.85 -2.74
N ILE A 346 38.86 10.95 -2.16
CA ILE A 346 38.74 12.24 -2.85
C ILE A 346 40.06 12.97 -2.77
N ASP A 347 40.59 13.34 -3.94
CA ASP A 347 41.69 14.29 -4.12
C ASP A 347 41.09 15.67 -4.35
N PHE A 348 41.02 16.47 -3.28
CA PHE A 348 40.39 17.80 -3.32
C PHE A 348 41.19 18.81 -4.15
N GLU A 349 42.54 18.65 -4.26
CA GLU A 349 43.37 19.53 -5.02
C GLU A 349 43.20 19.33 -6.52
N ASN A 350 43.11 18.07 -6.96
CA ASN A 350 42.95 17.72 -8.36
C ASN A 350 41.50 17.51 -8.79
N ALA A 351 40.55 17.70 -7.87
CA ALA A 351 39.11 17.47 -8.08
C ALA A 351 38.82 16.10 -8.71
N THR A 352 39.38 15.03 -8.11
CA THR A 352 39.17 13.65 -8.57
C THR A 352 38.81 12.71 -7.42
N VAL A 353 38.10 11.61 -7.74
CA VAL A 353 37.83 10.51 -6.81
C VAL A 353 38.31 9.19 -7.41
N THR A 354 38.93 8.35 -6.59
CA THR A 354 39.39 7.02 -7.02
C THR A 354 38.33 5.99 -6.74
N VAL A 355 37.84 5.32 -7.78
CA VAL A 355 36.85 4.21 -7.67
C VAL A 355 37.48 2.96 -8.30
N GLY A 356 37.77 1.96 -7.47
CA GLY A 356 38.57 0.82 -7.87
C GLY A 356 39.98 1.26 -8.25
N GLU A 357 40.42 0.99 -9.48
CA GLU A 357 41.72 1.38 -10.01
C GLU A 357 41.67 2.65 -10.88
N LYS A 358 40.49 3.27 -11.05
CA LYS A 358 40.29 4.41 -11.95
C LYS A 358 40.03 5.70 -11.19
N LYS A 359 40.60 6.79 -11.71
CA LYS A 359 40.32 8.15 -11.23
C LYS A 359 39.23 8.78 -12.10
N TYR A 360 38.25 9.41 -11.45
CA TYR A 360 37.16 10.13 -12.09
C TYR A 360 37.18 11.59 -11.66
N PRO A 361 36.96 12.54 -12.57
CA PRO A 361 36.79 13.94 -12.19
C PRO A 361 35.49 14.15 -11.43
N ILE A 362 35.54 14.99 -10.41
CA ILE A 362 34.37 15.47 -9.68
C ILE A 362 34.18 16.97 -9.98
N SER A 363 32.93 17.35 -10.22
CA SER A 363 32.54 18.72 -10.56
C SER A 363 32.34 19.63 -9.35
N ASP A 364 32.31 19.04 -8.15
CA ASP A 364 32.05 19.73 -6.89
C ASP A 364 32.97 19.18 -5.81
N THR A 365 33.75 20.04 -5.22
CA THR A 365 34.66 19.74 -4.11
C THR A 365 34.28 20.47 -2.81
N PHE A 366 33.18 21.23 -2.84
CA PHE A 366 32.73 21.97 -1.67
C PHE A 366 31.98 21.07 -0.68
N PHE A 367 32.73 20.40 0.20
CA PHE A 367 32.26 19.56 1.27
C PHE A 367 32.78 20.07 2.63
N PRO A 368 32.26 21.22 3.13
CA PRO A 368 32.84 21.96 4.25
C PRO A 368 32.86 21.21 5.58
N THR A 369 32.06 20.13 5.72
CA THR A 369 32.03 19.33 6.91
C THR A 369 32.88 18.08 6.85
N VAL A 370 33.54 17.80 5.71
CA VAL A 370 34.42 16.63 5.56
C VAL A 370 35.82 17.02 6.02
N ASP A 371 36.27 16.35 7.09
CA ASP A 371 37.65 16.48 7.60
C ASP A 371 38.58 15.57 6.76
N HIS A 372 39.72 16.08 6.35
CA HIS A 372 40.66 15.33 5.49
C HIS A 372 41.32 14.15 6.24
N ASP A 373 41.56 14.31 7.53
CA ASP A 373 42.18 13.27 8.36
C ASP A 373 41.16 12.24 8.86
N TYR A 374 39.89 12.69 9.09
CA TYR A 374 38.81 11.89 9.62
C TYR A 374 37.53 12.04 8.77
N PRO A 375 37.54 11.64 7.48
CA PRO A 375 36.48 11.98 6.51
C PRO A 375 35.10 11.40 6.83
N TYR A 376 35.05 10.37 7.65
CA TYR A 376 33.79 9.70 8.05
C TYR A 376 33.28 10.18 9.43
N GLU A 377 33.97 11.06 10.14
CA GLU A 377 33.45 11.58 11.40
C GLU A 377 32.38 12.65 11.18
N LEU A 378 31.27 12.51 11.89
CA LEU A 378 30.26 13.57 11.94
C LEU A 378 30.75 14.72 12.79
N THR A 379 30.58 15.95 12.31
CA THR A 379 30.78 17.15 13.13
C THR A 379 29.80 17.18 14.30
N LYS A 380 30.06 18.04 15.28
CA LYS A 380 29.17 18.23 16.43
C LYS A 380 27.76 18.67 16.00
N THR A 381 27.67 19.51 14.97
CA THR A 381 26.40 20.00 14.43
C THR A 381 25.64 18.91 13.70
N GLU A 382 26.33 18.13 12.85
CA GLU A 382 25.74 16.97 12.15
C GLU A 382 25.21 15.92 13.15
N LYS A 383 25.98 15.61 14.20
CA LYS A 383 25.53 14.70 15.28
C LYS A 383 24.22 15.19 15.92
N ARG A 384 24.15 16.50 16.23
CA ARG A 384 22.94 17.11 16.82
C ARG A 384 21.74 17.04 15.89
N VAL A 385 21.91 17.39 14.61
CA VAL A 385 20.84 17.33 13.61
C VAL A 385 20.34 15.91 13.44
N MET A 386 21.25 14.94 13.34
CA MET A 386 20.87 13.52 13.20
C MET A 386 20.17 12.93 14.45
N GLU A 387 20.57 13.35 15.65
CA GLU A 387 19.86 12.94 16.88
C GLU A 387 18.45 13.54 16.94
N GLN A 388 18.26 14.78 16.53
CA GLN A 388 16.94 15.40 16.45
C GLN A 388 16.04 14.69 15.42
N LEU A 389 16.56 14.41 14.23
CA LEU A 389 15.85 13.65 13.20
C LEU A 389 15.49 12.25 13.71
N LYS A 390 16.44 11.53 14.33
CA LYS A 390 16.20 10.22 14.91
C LYS A 390 15.05 10.26 15.91
N ASN A 391 15.05 11.23 16.84
CA ASN A 391 13.99 11.38 17.81
C ASN A 391 12.63 11.67 17.13
N ALA A 392 12.62 12.49 16.08
CA ALA A 392 11.40 12.82 15.33
C ALA A 392 10.85 11.59 14.58
N PHE A 393 11.70 10.80 13.90
CA PHE A 393 11.30 9.56 13.25
C PHE A 393 10.72 8.55 14.23
N MET A 394 11.38 8.35 15.38
CA MET A 394 10.94 7.41 16.42
C MET A 394 9.68 7.87 17.14
N ALA A 395 9.43 9.18 17.22
CA ALA A 395 8.24 9.75 17.87
C ALA A 395 7.01 9.82 16.95
N SER A 396 7.14 9.58 15.64
CA SER A 396 6.03 9.62 14.71
C SER A 396 5.10 8.41 14.89
N GLU A 397 3.96 8.63 15.56
CA GLU A 397 2.97 7.57 15.80
C GLU A 397 2.40 6.97 14.50
N LYS A 398 2.17 7.81 13.48
CA LYS A 398 1.67 7.34 12.19
C LYS A 398 2.70 6.45 11.51
N LEU A 399 3.97 6.85 11.49
CA LEU A 399 5.04 6.03 10.91
C LEU A 399 5.16 4.71 11.67
N LYS A 400 5.19 4.73 13.00
CA LYS A 400 5.23 3.51 13.81
C LYS A 400 4.09 2.56 13.48
N ARG A 401 2.84 3.05 13.41
CA ARG A 401 1.67 2.24 13.06
C ARG A 401 1.81 1.60 11.68
N HIS A 402 2.35 2.32 10.70
CA HIS A 402 2.59 1.80 9.35
C HIS A 402 3.67 0.72 9.34
N ILE A 403 4.76 0.93 10.09
CA ILE A 403 5.83 -0.06 10.20
C ILE A 403 5.35 -1.31 10.94
N ASP A 404 4.59 -1.17 12.03
CA ASP A 404 3.96 -2.29 12.72
C ASP A 404 3.05 -3.11 11.78
N PHE A 405 2.32 -2.42 10.89
CA PHE A 405 1.51 -3.08 9.87
C PHE A 405 2.37 -3.84 8.83
N LEU A 406 3.48 -3.26 8.37
CA LEU A 406 4.44 -3.95 7.49
C LEU A 406 5.00 -5.21 8.14
N PHE A 407 5.33 -5.18 9.43
CA PHE A 407 5.76 -6.37 10.17
C PHE A 407 4.65 -7.40 10.32
N ALA A 408 3.43 -6.97 10.63
CA ALA A 408 2.30 -7.86 10.86
C ALA A 408 1.79 -8.56 9.58
N LYS A 409 1.90 -7.90 8.43
CA LYS A 409 1.36 -8.37 7.14
C LYS A 409 2.41 -8.78 6.13
N GLY A 410 3.69 -8.52 6.44
CA GLY A 410 4.77 -8.67 5.48
C GLY A 410 5.89 -9.62 5.87
N GLY A 411 6.83 -9.78 4.94
CA GLY A 411 8.05 -10.56 5.06
C GLY A 411 8.94 -10.39 3.85
N MET A 412 10.10 -11.02 3.87
CA MET A 412 11.03 -10.99 2.73
C MET A 412 10.48 -11.76 1.53
N TYR A 413 9.74 -12.81 1.77
CA TYR A 413 9.11 -13.63 0.73
C TYR A 413 7.83 -14.29 1.26
N LYS A 414 7.01 -14.78 0.34
CA LYS A 414 5.83 -15.57 0.65
C LYS A 414 5.59 -16.62 -0.43
N CYS A 415 5.21 -17.82 0.00
CA CYS A 415 4.65 -18.84 -0.90
C CYS A 415 3.13 -18.82 -0.80
N CYS A 416 2.45 -18.60 -1.93
CA CYS A 416 0.98 -18.59 -2.00
C CYS A 416 0.53 -19.22 -3.31
N ASN A 417 -0.36 -20.21 -3.25
CA ASN A 417 -0.94 -20.89 -4.42
C ASN A 417 0.11 -21.33 -5.47
N ASN A 418 1.20 -21.93 -5.02
CA ASN A 418 2.37 -22.36 -5.81
C ASN A 418 3.19 -21.22 -6.44
N ASN A 419 2.94 -19.97 -6.08
CA ASN A 419 3.77 -18.83 -6.46
C ASN A 419 4.73 -18.50 -5.32
N LEU A 420 5.99 -18.24 -5.65
CA LEU A 420 6.96 -17.61 -4.74
C LEU A 420 6.94 -16.12 -5.02
N LEU A 421 6.51 -15.34 -4.03
CA LEU A 421 6.45 -13.88 -4.09
C LEU A 421 7.64 -13.32 -3.34
N LEU A 422 8.41 -12.47 -3.98
CA LEU A 422 9.53 -11.70 -3.42
C LEU A 422 9.75 -10.45 -4.27
N HIS A 423 10.30 -9.44 -3.65
CA HIS A 423 10.75 -8.22 -4.37
C HIS A 423 12.15 -8.42 -4.93
#